data_b8989f14e6854b919bfd5b4bd1d61993
#
_entry.id   b8989f14e6854b919bfd5b4bd1d61993
#
_cell.length_a   1.000
_cell.length_b   1.000
_cell.length_c   1.000
_cell.angle_alpha   90.00
_cell.angle_beta   90.00
_cell.angle_gamma   90.00
#
_symmetry.space_group_name_H-M   'P 1'
#
loop_
_entity.id
_entity.type
_entity.pdbx_description
1 polymer ?
#
loop_
_entity_poly.entity_id
_entity_poly.type
_entity_poly.pdbx_seq_one_letter_code
_entity_poly.pdbx_strand_id
1 'polypeptide(L)'
;TSLLKPNQTALAFFNNFSLFGKVLKEERIQTTRLDDIDEIGDLHFVKMDVQGSELNILKNGLKKLSNCVAVQLEVSFICLYENQPGFGEIDMWMRSIGFAPHRFLDIKRWSITPTINGNNFRRPFNQLLEADIVYVRDPLNMKKRTSGQLKMLAVMSEVFFDSPDLAIHCMRELVSRKILDTKVISQFIAARAEHRRSHNT
;
A
#
# COMPACT_ATOMS: atom_id res chain seq x y z
N THR A 1 -13.43 3.30 12.35
CA THR A 1 -12.78 3.80 13.59
C THR A 1 -11.50 4.51 13.22
N SER A 2 -11.26 5.72 13.72
CA SER A 2 -10.05 6.52 13.48
C SER A 2 -9.52 7.08 14.80
N LEU A 3 -8.22 7.36 14.85
CA LEU A 3 -7.59 8.14 15.93
C LEU A 3 -7.70 9.64 15.69
N LEU A 4 -8.14 10.06 14.50
CA LEU A 4 -8.26 11.45 14.08
C LEU A 4 -9.73 11.87 14.08
N LYS A 5 -9.98 13.16 14.27
CA LYS A 5 -11.33 13.74 14.16
C LYS A 5 -11.75 13.87 12.70
N PRO A 6 -13.00 13.57 12.35
CA PRO A 6 -13.51 13.78 11.00
C PRO A 6 -13.46 15.25 10.58
N ASN A 7 -12.97 15.52 9.37
CA ASN A 7 -12.95 16.85 8.75
C ASN A 7 -14.34 17.15 8.15
N GLN A 8 -15.16 17.90 8.85
CA GLN A 8 -16.54 18.18 8.44
C GLN A 8 -16.63 18.90 7.09
N THR A 9 -15.68 19.76 6.75
CA THR A 9 -15.63 20.45 5.45
C THR A 9 -15.38 19.46 4.32
N ALA A 10 -14.41 18.56 4.47
CA ALA A 10 -14.12 17.54 3.48
C ALA A 10 -15.28 16.53 3.32
N LEU A 11 -15.91 16.15 4.43
CA LEU A 11 -17.07 15.26 4.39
C LEU A 11 -18.29 15.91 3.72
N ALA A 12 -18.53 17.21 3.92
CA ALA A 12 -19.61 17.94 3.26
C ALA A 12 -19.35 18.19 1.77
N PHE A 13 -18.10 18.18 1.36
CA PHE A 13 -17.70 18.33 -0.03
C PHE A 13 -18.19 17.18 -0.93
N PHE A 14 -18.26 15.97 -0.39
CA PHE A 14 -18.72 14.77 -1.10
C PHE A 14 -20.18 14.46 -0.81
N ASN A 15 -20.94 14.05 -1.83
CA ASN A 15 -22.36 13.71 -1.68
C ASN A 15 -22.59 12.61 -0.64
N ASN A 16 -23.42 12.92 0.36
CA ASN A 16 -23.80 12.03 1.46
C ASN A 16 -22.60 11.44 2.26
N PHE A 17 -21.40 11.98 2.10
CA PHE A 17 -20.23 11.45 2.78
C PHE A 17 -20.20 11.80 4.27
N SER A 18 -20.88 12.86 4.67
CA SER A 18 -21.08 13.24 6.09
C SER A 18 -21.68 12.13 6.95
N LEU A 19 -22.41 11.20 6.33
CA LEU A 19 -22.97 10.03 7.05
C LEU A 19 -21.88 9.11 7.58
N PHE A 20 -20.75 9.00 6.86
CA PHE A 20 -19.62 8.13 7.26
C PHE A 20 -18.73 8.78 8.31
N GLY A 21 -18.75 10.12 8.42
CA GLY A 21 -17.99 10.86 9.42
C GLY A 21 -18.75 11.18 10.71
N LYS A 22 -19.92 10.58 10.93
CA LYS A 22 -20.68 10.78 12.17
C LYS A 22 -19.97 10.10 13.34
N VAL A 23 -19.51 10.89 14.31
CA VAL A 23 -18.95 10.37 15.56
C VAL A 23 -20.08 9.82 16.42
N LEU A 24 -20.05 8.53 16.70
CA LEU A 24 -21.04 7.86 17.56
C LEU A 24 -20.56 7.77 19.01
N LYS A 25 -19.25 7.61 19.21
CA LYS A 25 -18.63 7.49 20.52
C LYS A 25 -17.15 7.87 20.43
N GLU A 26 -16.65 8.52 21.46
CA GLU A 26 -15.22 8.77 21.66
C GLU A 26 -14.73 7.97 22.87
N GLU A 27 -13.62 7.28 22.70
CA GLU A 27 -13.00 6.50 23.77
C GLU A 27 -11.50 6.81 23.85
N ARG A 28 -10.98 6.85 25.04
CA ARG A 28 -9.52 6.90 25.26
C ARG A 28 -8.96 5.51 25.20
N ILE A 29 -7.98 5.30 24.32
CA ILE A 29 -7.26 4.04 24.21
C ILE A 29 -5.77 4.28 24.44
N GLN A 30 -5.11 3.32 25.06
CA GLN A 30 -3.67 3.30 25.16
C GLN A 30 -3.10 2.73 23.86
N THR A 31 -2.10 3.38 23.32
CA THR A 31 -1.42 2.94 22.09
C THR A 31 0.06 2.66 22.38
N THR A 32 0.64 1.79 21.56
CA THR A 32 2.06 1.46 21.60
C THR A 32 2.67 1.71 20.22
N ARG A 33 3.90 2.21 20.16
CA ARG A 33 4.60 2.37 18.89
C ARG A 33 4.93 1.01 18.30
N LEU A 34 4.91 0.91 16.96
CA LEU A 34 5.20 -0.35 16.27
C LEU A 34 6.60 -0.90 16.65
N ASP A 35 7.58 -0.03 16.80
CA ASP A 35 8.94 -0.41 17.18
C ASP A 35 9.08 -0.97 18.60
N ASP A 36 8.11 -0.69 19.48
CA ASP A 36 8.11 -1.08 20.91
C ASP A 36 7.27 -2.36 21.17
N ILE A 37 6.75 -3.02 20.12
CA ILE A 37 6.00 -4.28 20.25
C ILE A 37 6.98 -5.44 20.08
N ASP A 38 7.45 -6.01 21.17
CA ASP A 38 8.48 -7.06 21.17
C ASP A 38 8.01 -8.38 20.53
N GLU A 39 6.70 -8.66 20.60
CA GLU A 39 6.09 -9.88 20.05
C GLU A 39 6.10 -9.89 18.51
N ILE A 40 6.23 -8.73 17.87
CA ILE A 40 6.37 -8.61 16.42
C ILE A 40 7.84 -8.73 16.06
N GLY A 41 8.21 -9.81 15.37
CA GLY A 41 9.54 -9.98 14.79
C GLY A 41 9.77 -9.13 13.55
N ASP A 42 10.62 -9.60 12.64
CA ASP A 42 10.90 -8.92 11.36
C ASP A 42 9.65 -8.88 10.46
N LEU A 43 9.29 -7.69 10.02
CA LEU A 43 8.21 -7.49 9.08
C LEU A 43 8.76 -7.51 7.65
N HIS A 44 8.16 -8.33 6.78
CA HIS A 44 8.47 -8.37 5.35
C HIS A 44 7.43 -7.64 4.51
N PHE A 45 6.20 -7.62 4.98
CA PHE A 45 5.07 -6.94 4.39
C PHE A 45 4.18 -6.33 5.47
N VAL A 46 3.68 -5.14 5.21
CA VAL A 46 2.72 -4.47 6.07
C VAL A 46 1.56 -3.97 5.22
N LYS A 47 0.32 -4.31 5.62
CA LYS A 47 -0.88 -3.66 5.12
C LYS A 47 -1.48 -2.82 6.24
N MET A 48 -1.80 -1.57 5.95
CA MET A 48 -2.45 -0.65 6.89
C MET A 48 -3.67 0.02 6.24
N ASP A 49 -4.74 0.06 7.03
CA ASP A 49 -5.97 0.78 6.78
C ASP A 49 -6.48 1.23 8.17
N VAL A 50 -5.93 2.34 8.65
CA VAL A 50 -6.16 2.86 10.02
C VAL A 50 -6.75 4.26 10.01
N GLN A 51 -7.32 4.61 8.87
CA GLN A 51 -8.12 5.82 8.70
C GLN A 51 -7.38 7.10 9.09
N GLY A 52 -6.21 7.30 8.46
CA GLY A 52 -5.44 8.53 8.49
C GLY A 52 -4.21 8.53 9.41
N SER A 53 -3.94 7.46 10.15
CA SER A 53 -2.78 7.38 11.06
C SER A 53 -1.60 6.58 10.46
N GLU A 54 -1.66 6.19 9.18
CA GLU A 54 -0.69 5.34 8.50
C GLU A 54 0.73 5.88 8.61
N LEU A 55 0.93 7.15 8.25
CA LEU A 55 2.24 7.78 8.28
C LEU A 55 2.82 7.87 9.69
N ASN A 56 1.98 8.11 10.69
CA ASN A 56 2.43 8.17 12.08
C ASN A 56 2.91 6.80 12.57
N ILE A 57 2.20 5.72 12.23
CA ILE A 57 2.61 4.35 12.56
C ILE A 57 3.93 4.01 11.88
N LEU A 58 4.07 4.32 10.59
CA LEU A 58 5.30 4.07 9.83
C LEU A 58 6.50 4.81 10.41
N LYS A 59 6.34 6.09 10.77
CA LYS A 59 7.41 6.89 11.40
C LYS A 59 7.88 6.30 12.74
N ASN A 60 6.97 5.63 13.46
CA ASN A 60 7.26 4.99 14.74
C ASN A 60 7.50 3.45 14.62
N GLY A 61 7.80 2.98 13.42
CA GLY A 61 8.05 1.56 13.09
C GLY A 61 9.31 1.32 12.25
N LEU A 62 10.25 2.27 12.20
CA LEU A 62 11.40 2.20 11.28
C LEU A 62 12.29 0.98 11.51
N LYS A 63 12.48 0.53 12.77
CA LYS A 63 13.26 -0.67 13.09
C LYS A 63 12.57 -1.91 12.53
N LYS A 64 11.28 -2.08 12.81
CA LYS A 64 10.47 -3.21 12.33
C LYS A 64 10.37 -3.22 10.80
N LEU A 65 10.36 -2.04 10.15
CA LEU A 65 10.31 -1.90 8.70
C LEU A 65 11.67 -2.10 8.00
N SER A 66 12.78 -2.29 8.74
CA SER A 66 14.12 -2.40 8.14
C SER A 66 14.22 -3.56 7.14
N ASN A 67 13.60 -4.71 7.43
CA ASN A 67 13.53 -5.87 6.55
C ASN A 67 12.27 -5.90 5.65
N CYS A 68 11.37 -4.94 5.82
CA CYS A 68 10.14 -4.86 5.04
C CYS A 68 10.46 -4.59 3.57
N VAL A 69 9.86 -5.36 2.66
CA VAL A 69 10.09 -5.26 1.21
C VAL A 69 8.92 -4.64 0.47
N ALA A 70 7.73 -4.66 1.06
CA ALA A 70 6.56 -4.01 0.51
C ALA A 70 5.63 -3.50 1.62
N VAL A 71 4.90 -2.41 1.32
CA VAL A 71 3.92 -1.79 2.21
C VAL A 71 2.69 -1.44 1.39
N GLN A 72 1.51 -1.87 1.83
CA GLN A 72 0.23 -1.47 1.27
C GLN A 72 -0.47 -0.50 2.21
N LEU A 73 -0.89 0.64 1.69
CA LEU A 73 -1.51 1.72 2.46
C LEU A 73 -2.79 2.18 1.77
N GLU A 74 -3.79 2.56 2.55
CA GLU A 74 -4.81 3.49 2.09
C GLU A 74 -4.23 4.91 2.15
N VAL A 75 -4.37 5.67 1.07
CA VAL A 75 -3.90 7.06 0.96
C VAL A 75 -5.03 7.94 0.49
N SER A 76 -5.14 9.13 1.07
CA SER A 76 -6.19 10.09 0.75
C SER A 76 -5.70 11.18 -0.19
N PHE A 77 -6.45 11.42 -1.28
CA PHE A 77 -6.25 12.59 -2.15
C PHE A 77 -6.94 13.83 -1.59
N ILE A 78 -8.06 13.63 -0.89
CA ILE A 78 -8.75 14.63 -0.08
C ILE A 78 -8.77 14.10 1.36
N CYS A 79 -8.15 14.82 2.29
CA CYS A 79 -8.04 14.39 3.68
C CYS A 79 -9.39 14.44 4.38
N LEU A 80 -9.92 13.29 4.78
CA LEU A 80 -11.24 13.13 5.42
C LEU A 80 -11.19 13.35 6.93
N TYR A 81 -9.99 13.44 7.49
CA TYR A 81 -9.75 13.67 8.91
C TYR A 81 -8.87 14.90 9.13
N GLU A 82 -9.03 15.55 10.27
CA GLU A 82 -8.18 16.68 10.68
C GLU A 82 -6.74 16.21 10.87
N ASN A 83 -5.77 16.96 10.34
CA ASN A 83 -4.33 16.65 10.40
C ASN A 83 -3.94 15.30 9.77
N GLN A 84 -4.79 14.73 8.94
CA GLN A 84 -4.45 13.54 8.15
C GLN A 84 -3.39 13.89 7.11
N PRO A 85 -2.29 13.11 7.01
CA PRO A 85 -1.35 13.27 5.92
C PRO A 85 -1.98 12.86 4.59
N GLY A 86 -1.83 13.70 3.56
CA GLY A 86 -2.28 13.38 2.23
C GLY A 86 -1.31 12.47 1.47
N PHE A 87 -1.75 11.96 0.30
CA PHE A 87 -0.95 11.10 -0.57
C PHE A 87 0.47 11.64 -0.83
N GLY A 88 0.59 12.94 -1.16
CA GLY A 88 1.90 13.53 -1.49
C GLY A 88 2.88 13.49 -0.32
N GLU A 89 2.41 13.72 0.91
CA GLU A 89 3.24 13.67 2.11
C GLU A 89 3.70 12.23 2.40
N ILE A 90 2.79 11.26 2.27
CA ILE A 90 3.10 9.84 2.43
C ILE A 90 4.09 9.38 1.36
N ASP A 91 3.88 9.73 0.09
CA ASP A 91 4.77 9.34 -1.02
C ASP A 91 6.19 9.90 -0.84
N MET A 92 6.31 11.18 -0.51
CA MET A 92 7.61 11.80 -0.26
C MET A 92 8.34 11.09 0.89
N TRP A 93 7.65 10.77 1.97
CA TRP A 93 8.26 10.10 3.11
C TRP A 93 8.66 8.66 2.77
N MET A 94 7.80 7.88 2.10
CA MET A 94 8.10 6.52 1.67
C MET A 94 9.34 6.47 0.79
N ARG A 95 9.48 7.40 -0.16
CA ARG A 95 10.67 7.53 -0.99
C ARG A 95 11.93 7.84 -0.16
N SER A 96 11.81 8.69 0.86
CA SER A 96 12.93 9.06 1.72
C SER A 96 13.52 7.88 2.50
N ILE A 97 12.71 6.84 2.77
CA ILE A 97 13.14 5.61 3.45
C ILE A 97 13.40 4.43 2.47
N GLY A 98 13.49 4.73 1.17
CA GLY A 98 13.92 3.79 0.12
C GLY A 98 12.83 2.85 -0.38
N PHE A 99 11.58 3.30 -0.39
CA PHE A 99 10.49 2.67 -1.11
C PHE A 99 10.12 3.48 -2.36
N ALA A 100 9.49 2.81 -3.32
CA ALA A 100 8.92 3.43 -4.51
C ALA A 100 7.47 2.95 -4.69
N PRO A 101 6.55 3.80 -5.19
CA PRO A 101 5.21 3.36 -5.54
C PRO A 101 5.30 2.33 -6.66
N HIS A 102 4.55 1.24 -6.52
CA HIS A 102 4.55 0.14 -7.47
C HIS A 102 3.24 0.07 -8.25
N ARG A 103 2.12 0.04 -7.55
CA ARG A 103 0.80 0.05 -8.19
C ARG A 103 -0.28 0.58 -7.25
N PHE A 104 -1.31 1.15 -7.85
CA PHE A 104 -2.60 1.30 -7.17
C PHE A 104 -3.42 0.03 -7.35
N LEU A 105 -4.01 -0.48 -6.26
CA LEU A 105 -4.91 -1.64 -6.28
C LEU A 105 -6.35 -1.19 -6.54
N ASP A 106 -6.75 -0.10 -5.90
CA ASP A 106 -8.04 0.54 -6.06
C ASP A 106 -7.86 2.06 -6.01
N ILE A 107 -8.56 2.77 -6.87
CA ILE A 107 -8.61 4.23 -6.89
C ILE A 107 -10.07 4.64 -6.79
N LYS A 108 -10.46 5.06 -5.60
CA LYS A 108 -11.83 5.49 -5.32
C LYS A 108 -12.04 6.93 -5.76
N ARG A 109 -13.19 7.17 -6.35
CA ARG A 109 -13.68 8.48 -6.74
C ARG A 109 -15.03 8.72 -6.12
N TRP A 110 -15.41 9.98 -5.96
CA TRP A 110 -16.71 10.34 -5.42
C TRP A 110 -17.25 11.60 -6.07
N SER A 111 -18.60 11.73 -6.12
CA SER A 111 -19.24 12.91 -6.67
C SER A 111 -19.20 14.08 -5.71
N ILE A 112 -18.89 15.26 -6.21
CA ILE A 112 -18.91 16.52 -5.45
C ILE A 112 -20.35 16.99 -5.26
N THR A 113 -20.68 17.43 -4.06
CA THR A 113 -21.99 18.02 -3.72
C THR A 113 -22.24 19.29 -4.56
N PRO A 114 -23.44 19.53 -5.12
CA PRO A 114 -24.67 18.72 -5.03
C PRO A 114 -24.89 17.77 -6.21
N THR A 115 -23.88 17.48 -7.00
CA THR A 115 -23.99 16.78 -8.29
C THR A 115 -24.26 15.29 -8.09
N ILE A 116 -25.37 14.78 -8.67
CA ILE A 116 -25.74 13.36 -8.64
C ILE A 116 -25.68 12.81 -10.06
N ASN A 117 -24.99 11.69 -10.26
CA ASN A 117 -24.83 11.03 -11.54
C ASN A 117 -25.88 9.92 -11.73
N GLY A 118 -26.89 10.17 -12.58
CA GLY A 118 -27.90 9.18 -12.92
C GLY A 118 -28.70 8.68 -11.70
N ASN A 119 -29.17 9.59 -10.83
CA ASN A 119 -29.89 9.30 -9.59
C ASN A 119 -29.12 8.42 -8.57
N ASN A 120 -27.81 8.24 -8.75
CA ASN A 120 -26.97 7.49 -7.83
C ASN A 120 -25.84 8.36 -7.29
N PHE A 121 -25.93 8.76 -6.03
CA PHE A 121 -24.91 9.59 -5.38
C PHE A 121 -23.54 8.90 -5.24
N ARG A 122 -23.49 7.56 -5.31
CA ARG A 122 -22.25 6.77 -5.27
C ARG A 122 -21.57 6.66 -6.63
N ARG A 123 -22.27 6.99 -7.73
CA ARG A 123 -21.69 6.95 -9.07
C ARG A 123 -20.76 8.16 -9.26
N PRO A 124 -19.44 7.95 -9.28
CA PRO A 124 -18.50 9.07 -9.29
C PRO A 124 -18.41 9.75 -10.67
N PHE A 125 -17.90 10.96 -10.66
CA PHE A 125 -17.26 11.59 -11.81
C PHE A 125 -15.73 11.42 -11.70
N ASN A 126 -14.97 12.52 -11.70
CA ASN A 126 -13.52 12.45 -11.79
C ASN A 126 -12.78 12.75 -10.48
N GLN A 127 -13.50 13.29 -9.47
CA GLN A 127 -12.85 13.67 -8.22
C GLN A 127 -12.30 12.44 -7.50
N LEU A 128 -10.99 12.42 -7.32
CA LEU A 128 -10.32 11.40 -6.53
C LEU A 128 -10.63 11.59 -5.04
N LEU A 129 -10.86 10.50 -4.36
CA LEU A 129 -11.13 10.44 -2.93
C LEU A 129 -9.93 9.85 -2.19
N GLU A 130 -9.69 8.57 -2.38
CA GLU A 130 -8.64 7.79 -1.74
C GLU A 130 -8.18 6.65 -2.66
N ALA A 131 -7.12 5.97 -2.31
CA ALA A 131 -6.66 4.80 -3.03
C ALA A 131 -5.89 3.84 -2.12
N ASP A 132 -5.96 2.54 -2.43
CA ASP A 132 -5.00 1.55 -1.95
C ASP A 132 -3.76 1.55 -2.85
N ILE A 133 -2.60 1.82 -2.28
CA ILE A 133 -1.32 1.82 -2.99
C ILE A 133 -0.35 0.81 -2.39
N VAL A 134 0.38 0.12 -3.25
CA VAL A 134 1.51 -0.73 -2.87
C VAL A 134 2.81 0.02 -3.14
N TYR A 135 3.61 0.17 -2.10
CA TYR A 135 5.01 0.57 -2.18
C TYR A 135 5.91 -0.66 -2.08
N VAL A 136 6.96 -0.70 -2.87
CA VAL A 136 7.99 -1.75 -2.78
C VAL A 136 9.35 -1.10 -2.54
N ARG A 137 10.32 -1.88 -2.02
CA ARG A 137 11.71 -1.39 -1.97
C ARG A 137 12.13 -0.97 -3.36
N ASP A 138 12.75 0.21 -3.44
CA ASP A 138 13.10 0.86 -4.71
C ASP A 138 13.75 -0.13 -5.70
N PRO A 139 13.05 -0.47 -6.80
CA PRO A 139 13.52 -1.47 -7.76
C PRO A 139 14.75 -1.05 -8.55
N LEU A 140 15.09 0.24 -8.57
CA LEU A 140 16.32 0.74 -9.18
C LEU A 140 17.57 0.45 -8.33
N ASN A 141 17.38 0.10 -7.06
CA ASN A 141 18.43 -0.12 -6.07
C ASN A 141 18.49 -1.56 -5.52
N MET A 142 18.19 -2.58 -6.35
CA MET A 142 18.14 -4.00 -5.93
C MET A 142 19.48 -4.50 -5.38
N LYS A 143 20.61 -3.99 -5.85
CA LYS A 143 21.94 -4.34 -5.35
C LYS A 143 22.14 -4.04 -3.86
N LYS A 144 21.40 -3.06 -3.31
CA LYS A 144 21.44 -2.70 -1.88
C LYS A 144 20.58 -3.63 -1.00
N ARG A 145 19.80 -4.53 -1.59
CA ARG A 145 18.91 -5.44 -0.85
C ARG A 145 19.64 -6.73 -0.51
N THR A 146 19.32 -7.30 0.64
CA THR A 146 19.82 -8.64 1.00
C THR A 146 19.19 -9.70 0.09
N SER A 147 19.83 -10.86 -0.04
CA SER A 147 19.27 -11.97 -0.81
C SER A 147 17.93 -12.46 -0.22
N GLY A 148 17.75 -12.37 1.10
CA GLY A 148 16.48 -12.65 1.76
C GLY A 148 15.37 -11.69 1.34
N GLN A 149 15.66 -10.37 1.34
CA GLN A 149 14.72 -9.34 0.87
C GLN A 149 14.34 -9.55 -0.60
N LEU A 150 15.30 -9.88 -1.47
CA LEU A 150 15.03 -10.12 -2.89
C LEU A 150 14.16 -11.35 -3.12
N LYS A 151 14.40 -12.45 -2.38
CA LYS A 151 13.56 -13.66 -2.43
C LYS A 151 12.14 -13.34 -2.00
N MET A 152 11.99 -12.63 -0.87
CA MET A 152 10.68 -12.27 -0.35
C MET A 152 9.92 -11.35 -1.31
N LEU A 153 10.59 -10.33 -1.86
CA LEU A 153 9.98 -9.43 -2.83
C LEU A 153 9.57 -10.17 -4.11
N ALA A 154 10.38 -11.12 -4.60
CA ALA A 154 10.03 -11.93 -5.77
C ALA A 154 8.76 -12.75 -5.53
N VAL A 155 8.64 -13.40 -4.37
CA VAL A 155 7.44 -14.18 -4.00
C VAL A 155 6.21 -13.27 -3.88
N MET A 156 6.33 -12.15 -3.17
CA MET A 156 5.21 -11.22 -3.01
C MET A 156 4.77 -10.60 -4.33
N SER A 157 5.71 -10.29 -5.21
CA SER A 157 5.41 -9.73 -6.53
C SER A 157 4.56 -10.67 -7.37
N GLU A 158 4.81 -11.97 -7.31
CA GLU A 158 4.02 -12.97 -8.02
C GLU A 158 2.68 -13.25 -7.33
N VAL A 159 2.71 -13.50 -6.01
CA VAL A 159 1.55 -14.05 -5.30
C VAL A 159 0.52 -12.97 -4.95
N PHE A 160 0.96 -11.77 -4.56
CA PHE A 160 0.08 -10.72 -4.04
C PHE A 160 -0.10 -9.54 -4.99
N PHE A 161 0.92 -9.24 -5.83
CA PHE A 161 0.87 -8.02 -6.62
C PHE A 161 0.62 -8.27 -8.11
N ASP A 162 0.57 -9.53 -8.56
CA ASP A 162 0.48 -9.91 -9.98
C ASP A 162 1.46 -9.12 -10.85
N SER A 163 2.71 -9.08 -10.38
CA SER A 163 3.81 -8.33 -10.99
C SER A 163 4.99 -9.25 -11.30
N PRO A 164 4.85 -10.13 -12.31
CA PRO A 164 5.88 -11.10 -12.68
C PRO A 164 7.17 -10.46 -13.18
N ASP A 165 7.09 -9.26 -13.74
CA ASP A 165 8.19 -8.44 -14.16
C ASP A 165 9.08 -8.03 -12.98
N LEU A 166 8.49 -7.61 -11.87
CA LEU A 166 9.22 -7.31 -10.64
C LEU A 166 9.81 -8.58 -10.02
N ALA A 167 9.07 -9.70 -10.03
CA ALA A 167 9.58 -10.99 -9.59
C ALA A 167 10.82 -11.41 -10.40
N ILE A 168 10.75 -11.33 -11.73
CA ILE A 168 11.88 -11.62 -12.64
C ILE A 168 13.04 -10.66 -12.37
N HIS A 169 12.76 -9.39 -12.12
CA HIS A 169 13.82 -8.41 -11.81
C HIS A 169 14.58 -8.80 -10.53
N CYS A 170 13.89 -9.23 -9.48
CA CYS A 170 14.51 -9.77 -8.27
C CYS A 170 15.31 -11.05 -8.54
N MET A 171 14.75 -11.99 -9.33
CA MET A 171 15.44 -13.23 -9.71
C MET A 171 16.72 -12.96 -10.49
N ARG A 172 16.73 -12.00 -11.42
CA ARG A 172 17.94 -11.61 -12.16
C ARG A 172 19.07 -11.17 -11.23
N GLU A 173 18.75 -10.36 -10.22
CA GLU A 173 19.75 -9.95 -9.23
C GLU A 173 20.23 -11.16 -8.39
N LEU A 174 19.35 -12.09 -8.02
CA LEU A 174 19.73 -13.31 -7.30
C LEU A 174 20.61 -14.25 -8.16
N VAL A 175 20.33 -14.34 -9.45
CA VAL A 175 21.17 -15.07 -10.43
C VAL A 175 22.56 -14.41 -10.54
N SER A 176 22.62 -13.08 -10.65
CA SER A 176 23.89 -12.35 -10.71
C SER A 176 24.78 -12.59 -9.48
N ARG A 177 24.15 -12.83 -8.33
CA ARG A 177 24.82 -13.21 -7.06
C ARG A 177 25.13 -14.71 -6.94
N LYS A 178 24.81 -15.52 -7.95
CA LYS A 178 24.96 -16.98 -7.92
C LYS A 178 24.15 -17.67 -6.81
N ILE A 179 23.04 -17.06 -6.38
CA ILE A 179 22.10 -17.62 -5.40
C ILE A 179 21.05 -18.51 -6.10
N LEU A 180 20.67 -18.17 -7.33
CA LEU A 180 19.77 -18.94 -8.16
C LEU A 180 20.46 -19.35 -9.46
N ASP A 181 20.04 -20.49 -10.02
CA ASP A 181 20.45 -20.94 -11.34
C ASP A 181 19.88 -20.04 -12.43
N THR A 182 20.62 -19.89 -13.54
CA THR A 182 20.20 -19.09 -14.70
C THR A 182 18.88 -19.57 -15.33
N LYS A 183 18.57 -20.88 -15.20
CA LYS A 183 17.35 -21.50 -15.74
C LYS A 183 16.08 -21.12 -14.98
N VAL A 184 16.19 -20.61 -13.75
CA VAL A 184 15.03 -20.32 -12.90
C VAL A 184 14.06 -19.36 -13.56
N ILE A 185 14.54 -18.37 -14.30
CA ILE A 185 13.70 -17.36 -14.96
C ILE A 185 12.88 -17.99 -16.10
N SER A 186 13.50 -18.81 -16.93
CA SER A 186 12.81 -19.52 -18.02
C SER A 186 11.78 -20.52 -17.48
N GLN A 187 12.11 -21.24 -16.41
CA GLN A 187 11.19 -22.14 -15.71
C GLN A 187 9.99 -21.39 -15.12
N PHE A 188 10.22 -20.26 -14.47
CA PHE A 188 9.18 -19.40 -13.93
C PHE A 188 8.22 -18.90 -15.02
N ILE A 189 8.77 -18.42 -16.16
CA ILE A 189 7.95 -17.93 -17.29
C ILE A 189 7.11 -19.07 -17.88
N ALA A 190 7.69 -20.28 -18.06
CA ALA A 190 6.98 -21.44 -18.58
C ALA A 190 5.83 -21.86 -17.65
N ALA A 191 6.10 -22.03 -16.35
CA ALA A 191 5.09 -22.40 -15.36
C ALA A 191 3.93 -21.38 -15.31
N ARG A 192 4.23 -20.09 -15.41
CA ARG A 192 3.21 -19.05 -15.44
C ARG A 192 2.35 -19.07 -16.70
N ALA A 193 2.95 -19.39 -17.85
CA ALA A 193 2.21 -19.55 -19.11
C ALA A 193 1.26 -20.76 -19.08
N GLU A 194 1.67 -21.86 -18.45
CA GLU A 194 0.82 -23.04 -18.25
C GLU A 194 -0.35 -22.74 -17.31
N HIS A 195 -0.10 -22.07 -16.19
CA HIS A 195 -1.14 -21.70 -15.24
C HIS A 195 -2.22 -20.81 -15.87
N ARG A 196 -1.84 -19.83 -16.68
CA ARG A 196 -2.81 -18.96 -17.40
C ARG A 196 -3.66 -19.73 -18.41
N ARG A 197 -3.13 -20.74 -19.06
CA ARG A 197 -3.89 -21.58 -20.01
C ARG A 197 -4.95 -22.41 -19.29
N SER A 198 -4.64 -22.96 -18.13
CA SER A 198 -5.54 -23.80 -17.36
C SER A 198 -6.71 -23.05 -16.69
N HIS A 199 -6.65 -21.72 -16.58
CA HIS A 199 -7.70 -20.88 -15.95
C HIS A 199 -8.54 -20.12 -17.00
N ASN A 200 -8.17 -20.14 -18.27
CA ASN A 200 -8.93 -19.54 -19.37
C ASN A 200 -9.75 -20.58 -20.18
N THR A 201 -9.78 -21.83 -19.72
CA THR A 201 -10.67 -22.91 -20.18
C THR A 201 -11.73 -23.19 -19.14
#